data_5b8d365a7a2c30831275460a4691be27
#
_entry.id   5b8d365a7a2c30831275460a4691be27
#
_cell.length_a   1.000
_cell.length_b   1.000
_cell.length_c   1.000
_cell.angle_alpha   90.00
_cell.angle_beta   90.00
_cell.angle_gamma   90.00
#
_symmetry.space_group_name_H-M   'P 1'
#
loop_
_entity.id
_entity.type
_entity.pdbx_description
1 polymer ?
#
loop_
_entity_poly.entity_id
_entity_poly.type
_entity_poly.pdbx_seq_one_letter_code
_entity_poly.pdbx_strand_id
1 'polypeptide(L)'
;MKIITEIVEFNVEENLSKEEFIEIVNDLELKFHSIQSGFIDTELLYDEKSQKWIMIQHWESIEDLKSASSKMFKESSIEKFRKALKNQTVKMNIIPQIKSWKL
;
A
#
# COMPACT_ATOMS: atom_id res chain seq x y z
N MET A 1 2.80 -7.62 21.33
CA MET A 1 3.05 -6.85 20.10
C MET A 1 1.75 -6.72 19.32
N LYS A 2 1.40 -5.52 18.89
CA LYS A 2 0.14 -5.29 18.20
C LYS A 2 0.38 -5.06 16.71
N ILE A 3 -0.19 -5.93 15.89
CA ILE A 3 -0.13 -5.78 14.44
C ILE A 3 -0.99 -4.59 14.02
N ILE A 4 -0.48 -3.80 13.10
CA ILE A 4 -1.15 -2.62 12.56
C ILE A 4 -1.62 -2.92 11.14
N THR A 5 -2.88 -2.59 10.85
CA THR A 5 -3.44 -2.70 9.51
C THR A 5 -3.53 -1.31 8.90
N GLU A 6 -2.95 -1.16 7.73
CA GLU A 6 -3.05 0.07 6.95
C GLU A 6 -3.96 -0.19 5.77
N ILE A 7 -5.00 0.63 5.62
CA ILE A 7 -5.93 0.53 4.49
C ILE A 7 -5.84 1.83 3.71
N VAL A 8 -5.44 1.73 2.45
CA VAL A 8 -5.31 2.90 1.57
C VAL A 8 -6.25 2.72 0.39
N GLU A 9 -7.12 3.70 0.17
CA GLU A 9 -8.06 3.73 -0.94
C GLU A 9 -7.65 4.86 -1.87
N PHE A 10 -7.68 4.61 -3.18
CA PHE A 10 -7.24 5.63 -4.15
C PHE A 10 -7.74 5.33 -5.56
N ASN A 11 -7.71 6.36 -6.40
CA ASN A 11 -7.88 6.21 -7.84
C ASN A 11 -6.52 6.28 -8.52
N VAL A 12 -6.42 5.62 -9.68
CA VAL A 12 -5.21 5.57 -10.49
C VAL A 12 -5.43 6.41 -11.74
N GLU A 13 -4.36 6.99 -12.27
CA GLU A 13 -4.40 7.80 -13.48
C GLU A 13 -5.01 7.00 -14.64
N GLU A 14 -5.84 7.68 -15.45
CA GLU A 14 -6.66 7.03 -16.47
C GLU A 14 -5.86 6.44 -17.63
N ASN A 15 -4.64 6.95 -17.85
CA ASN A 15 -3.78 6.47 -18.92
C ASN A 15 -3.11 5.13 -18.61
N LEU A 16 -3.31 4.58 -17.40
CA LEU A 16 -2.75 3.31 -17.01
C LEU A 16 -3.81 2.22 -17.05
N SER A 17 -3.47 1.07 -17.66
CA SER A 17 -4.31 -0.11 -17.58
C SER A 17 -4.16 -0.76 -16.20
N LYS A 18 -5.09 -1.66 -15.87
CA LYS A 18 -4.98 -2.43 -14.62
C LYS A 18 -3.69 -3.23 -14.56
N GLU A 19 -3.32 -3.86 -15.68
CA GLU A 19 -2.13 -4.68 -15.78
C GLU A 19 -0.87 -3.83 -15.59
N GLU A 20 -0.83 -2.65 -16.16
CA GLU A 20 0.29 -1.74 -15.99
C GLU A 20 0.43 -1.29 -14.53
N PHE A 21 -0.69 -1.00 -13.88
CA PHE A 21 -0.64 -0.59 -12.47
C PHE A 21 -0.21 -1.76 -11.57
N ILE A 22 -0.67 -2.97 -11.84
CA ILE A 22 -0.26 -4.15 -11.08
C ILE A 22 1.26 -4.35 -11.18
N GLU A 23 1.83 -4.13 -12.37
CA GLU A 23 3.29 -4.22 -12.54
C GLU A 23 4.03 -3.16 -11.71
N ILE A 24 3.47 -1.95 -11.64
CA ILE A 24 4.05 -0.88 -10.81
C ILE A 24 4.01 -1.28 -9.33
N VAL A 25 2.90 -1.84 -8.87
CA VAL A 25 2.77 -2.30 -7.49
C VAL A 25 3.71 -3.47 -7.23
N ASN A 26 3.84 -4.39 -8.18
CA ASN A 26 4.77 -5.51 -8.04
C ASN A 26 6.19 -5.02 -7.79
N ASP A 27 6.64 -4.03 -8.54
CA ASP A 27 7.96 -3.43 -8.33
C ASP A 27 8.07 -2.76 -6.96
N LEU A 28 7.02 -2.04 -6.55
CA LEU A 28 6.98 -1.40 -5.23
C LEU A 28 7.15 -2.43 -4.12
N GLU A 29 6.41 -3.55 -4.20
CA GLU A 29 6.48 -4.57 -3.17
C GLU A 29 7.82 -5.26 -3.13
N LEU A 30 8.38 -5.63 -4.27
CA LEU A 30 9.64 -6.35 -4.35
C LEU A 30 10.85 -5.47 -4.00
N LYS A 31 10.83 -4.21 -4.40
CA LYS A 31 12.00 -3.33 -4.25
C LYS A 31 11.96 -2.47 -3.00
N PHE A 32 10.77 -2.21 -2.49
CA PHE A 32 10.63 -1.32 -1.33
C PHE A 32 10.06 -2.01 -0.11
N HIS A 33 8.81 -2.50 -0.19
CA HIS A 33 8.14 -3.03 1.00
C HIS A 33 8.82 -4.28 1.54
N SER A 34 9.27 -5.18 0.68
CA SER A 34 9.85 -6.46 1.12
C SER A 34 11.08 -6.29 2.00
N ILE A 35 11.78 -5.17 1.91
CA ILE A 35 12.99 -4.92 2.69
C ILE A 35 12.76 -4.01 3.90
N GLN A 36 11.53 -3.57 4.12
CA GLN A 36 11.24 -2.70 5.26
C GLN A 36 11.09 -3.51 6.55
N SER A 37 11.65 -2.98 7.63
CA SER A 37 11.54 -3.59 8.93
C SER A 37 10.07 -3.65 9.36
N GLY A 38 9.64 -4.82 9.85
CA GLY A 38 8.29 -4.99 10.36
C GLY A 38 7.19 -5.15 9.32
N PHE A 39 7.53 -5.13 8.04
CA PHE A 39 6.55 -5.38 6.99
C PHE A 39 6.11 -6.85 7.01
N ILE A 40 4.80 -7.09 6.92
CA ILE A 40 4.26 -8.46 6.92
C ILE A 40 3.74 -8.84 5.54
N ASP A 41 2.75 -8.13 5.03
CA ASP A 41 2.16 -8.46 3.73
C ASP A 41 1.39 -7.28 3.14
N THR A 42 1.03 -7.43 1.87
CA THR A 42 0.19 -6.48 1.13
C THR A 42 -0.86 -7.26 0.35
N GLU A 43 -2.07 -6.72 0.34
CA GLU A 43 -3.14 -7.20 -0.53
C GLU A 43 -3.64 -6.03 -1.35
N LEU A 44 -3.82 -6.26 -2.66
CA LEU A 44 -4.32 -5.22 -3.58
C LEU A 44 -5.67 -5.65 -4.11
N LEU A 45 -6.66 -4.76 -3.97
CA LEU A 45 -8.03 -5.02 -4.41
C LEU A 45 -8.49 -3.91 -5.34
N TYR A 46 -9.46 -4.24 -6.20
CA TYR A 46 -10.11 -3.27 -7.06
C TYR A 46 -11.62 -3.45 -6.98
N ASP A 47 -12.32 -2.37 -6.65
CA ASP A 47 -13.78 -2.37 -6.58
C ASP A 47 -14.32 -1.84 -7.90
N GLU A 48 -14.90 -2.73 -8.71
CA GLU A 48 -15.41 -2.35 -10.03
C GLU A 48 -16.59 -1.38 -9.96
N LYS A 49 -17.38 -1.42 -8.89
CA LYS A 49 -18.54 -0.54 -8.74
C LYS A 49 -18.11 0.91 -8.54
N SER A 50 -17.15 1.13 -7.65
CA SER A 50 -16.68 2.46 -7.32
C SER A 50 -15.45 2.88 -8.16
N GLN A 51 -14.85 1.92 -8.88
CA GLN A 51 -13.62 2.11 -9.64
C GLN A 51 -12.45 2.56 -8.74
N LYS A 52 -12.45 2.07 -7.52
CA LYS A 52 -11.41 2.40 -6.54
C LYS A 52 -10.49 1.23 -6.30
N TRP A 53 -9.21 1.53 -6.15
CA TRP A 53 -8.22 0.57 -5.70
C TRP A 53 -8.10 0.64 -4.19
N ILE A 54 -7.85 -0.50 -3.57
CA ILE A 54 -7.65 -0.60 -2.13
C ILE A 54 -6.41 -1.43 -1.88
N MET A 55 -5.51 -0.89 -1.08
CA MET A 55 -4.30 -1.61 -0.67
C MET A 55 -4.37 -1.82 0.83
N ILE A 56 -4.23 -3.08 1.26
CA ILE A 56 -4.26 -3.43 2.66
C ILE A 56 -2.90 -3.98 3.03
N GLN A 57 -2.24 -3.38 4.03
CA GLN A 57 -0.94 -3.81 4.49
C GLN A 57 -0.96 -4.09 5.98
N HIS A 58 -0.14 -5.05 6.38
CA HIS A 58 0.05 -5.36 7.79
C HIS A 58 1.49 -5.10 8.19
N TRP A 59 1.67 -4.52 9.38
CA TRP A 59 2.96 -4.14 9.94
C TRP A 59 3.05 -4.64 11.37
N GLU A 60 4.26 -5.00 11.79
CA GLU A 60 4.48 -5.49 13.16
C GLU A 60 4.27 -4.41 14.21
N SER A 61 4.48 -3.14 13.85
CA SER A 61 4.30 -2.01 14.76
C SER A 61 3.97 -0.74 14.01
N ILE A 62 3.41 0.23 14.71
CA ILE A 62 3.15 1.57 14.15
C ILE A 62 4.47 2.28 13.82
N GLU A 63 5.51 2.05 14.59
CA GLU A 63 6.83 2.65 14.36
C GLU A 63 7.42 2.18 13.04
N ASP A 64 7.28 0.88 12.74
CA ASP A 64 7.76 0.32 11.47
C ASP A 64 7.01 0.92 10.29
N LEU A 65 5.69 1.06 10.42
CA LEU A 65 4.86 1.68 9.39
C LEU A 65 5.31 3.12 9.14
N LYS A 66 5.48 3.89 10.21
CA LYS A 66 5.88 5.29 10.10
C LYS A 66 7.27 5.44 9.48
N SER A 67 8.19 4.57 9.86
CA SER A 67 9.54 4.57 9.30
C SER A 67 9.51 4.33 7.79
N ALA A 68 8.76 3.32 7.35
CA ALA A 68 8.62 3.02 5.93
C ALA A 68 7.96 4.18 5.18
N SER A 69 6.88 4.74 5.74
CA SER A 69 6.17 5.86 5.11
C SER A 69 7.06 7.07 4.91
N SER A 70 7.94 7.37 5.87
CA SER A 70 8.85 8.50 5.74
C SER A 70 9.87 8.27 4.63
N LYS A 71 10.27 7.03 4.37
CA LYS A 71 11.20 6.68 3.31
C LYS A 71 10.55 6.76 1.93
N MET A 72 9.24 6.57 1.84
CA MET A 72 8.54 6.57 0.56
C MET A 72 8.72 7.87 -0.23
N PHE A 73 8.88 8.98 0.45
CA PHE A 73 9.05 10.26 -0.23
C PHE A 73 10.48 10.50 -0.71
N LYS A 74 11.43 9.66 -0.28
CA LYS A 74 12.85 9.83 -0.58
C LYS A 74 13.40 8.81 -1.58
N GLU A 75 12.66 7.72 -1.82
CA GLU A 75 13.13 6.63 -2.67
C GLU A 75 12.70 6.85 -4.11
N SER A 76 13.68 6.86 -5.02
CA SER A 76 13.40 7.00 -6.45
C SER A 76 12.67 5.78 -7.02
N SER A 77 12.89 4.61 -6.43
CA SER A 77 12.28 3.35 -6.90
C SER A 77 10.76 3.33 -6.77
N ILE A 78 10.17 4.21 -5.95
CA ILE A 78 8.73 4.26 -5.75
C ILE A 78 8.07 5.42 -6.49
N GLU A 79 8.84 6.16 -7.27
CA GLU A 79 8.32 7.35 -7.96
C GLU A 79 7.20 7.00 -8.93
N LYS A 80 7.33 5.89 -9.66
CA LYS A 80 6.28 5.44 -10.58
C LYS A 80 4.97 5.19 -9.85
N PHE A 81 5.03 4.60 -8.68
CA PHE A 81 3.83 4.36 -7.88
C PHE A 81 3.18 5.67 -7.46
N ARG A 82 3.97 6.61 -6.93
CA ARG A 82 3.42 7.90 -6.52
C ARG A 82 2.77 8.64 -7.68
N LYS A 83 3.40 8.62 -8.85
CA LYS A 83 2.87 9.29 -10.05
C LYS A 83 1.62 8.62 -10.60
N ALA A 84 1.46 7.33 -10.35
CA ALA A 84 0.30 6.58 -10.82
C ALA A 84 -0.98 6.94 -10.08
N LEU A 85 -0.88 7.44 -8.85
CA LEU A 85 -2.04 7.74 -8.01
C LEU A 85 -2.57 9.14 -8.29
N LYS A 86 -3.91 9.26 -8.27
CA LYS A 86 -4.56 10.56 -8.22
C LYS A 86 -4.53 11.03 -6.78
N ASN A 87 -3.59 11.88 -6.44
CA ASN A 87 -3.26 12.21 -5.05
C ASN A 87 -4.45 12.73 -4.24
N GLN A 88 -5.35 13.50 -4.85
CA GLN A 88 -6.51 14.03 -4.13
C GLN A 88 -7.51 12.94 -3.73
N THR A 89 -7.39 11.74 -4.29
CA THR A 89 -8.31 10.64 -4.00
C THR A 89 -7.79 9.70 -2.91
N VAL A 90 -6.55 9.87 -2.48
CA VAL A 90 -5.93 8.96 -1.51
C VAL A 90 -6.55 9.16 -0.13
N LYS A 91 -7.08 8.06 0.42
CA LYS A 91 -7.62 8.02 1.79
C LYS A 91 -6.92 6.89 2.54
N MET A 92 -6.43 7.19 3.73
CA MET A 92 -5.68 6.23 4.52
C MET A 92 -6.30 6.05 5.89
N ASN A 93 -6.42 4.79 6.31
CA ASN A 93 -6.81 4.43 7.66
C ASN A 93 -5.75 3.51 8.25
N ILE A 94 -5.38 3.79 9.49
CA ILE A 94 -4.39 2.97 10.22
C ILE A 94 -5.09 2.46 11.47
N ILE A 95 -5.29 1.14 11.52
CA ILE A 95 -6.14 0.53 12.54
C ILE A 95 -5.40 -0.65 13.18
N PRO A 96 -5.27 -0.68 14.53
CA PRO A 96 -4.68 -1.84 15.19
C PRO A 96 -5.54 -3.08 14.99
N GLN A 97 -4.89 -4.21 14.72
CA GLN A 97 -5.57 -5.49 14.59
C GLN A 97 -5.92 -6.03 15.98
N ILE A 98 -7.15 -6.48 16.15
CA ILE A 98 -7.55 -7.16 17.39
C ILE A 98 -7.14 -8.62 17.34
N LYS A 99 -7.52 -9.30 16.26
CA LYS A 99 -7.26 -10.73 16.12
C LYS A 99 -7.47 -11.14 14.67
N SER A 100 -6.76 -12.17 14.22
CA SER A 100 -7.03 -12.78 12.93
C SER A 100 -7.22 -14.29 13.12
N TRP A 101 -8.00 -14.89 12.23
CA TRP A 101 -8.24 -16.32 12.22
C TRP A 101 -7.79 -16.88 10.88
N LYS A 102 -7.06 -17.98 10.93
CA LYS A 102 -6.70 -18.77 9.75
C LYS A 102 -7.20 -20.19 10.00
N LEU A 103 -8.23 -20.58 9.29
CA LEU A 103 -8.90 -21.85 9.51
C LEU A 103 -8.47 -22.91 8.51
#